data_2d70fcf82afadeb9c1e791a26b3976dc
#
_entry.id   2d70fcf82afadeb9c1e791a26b3976dc
#
_cell.length_a   1.000
_cell.length_b   1.000
_cell.length_c   1.000
_cell.angle_alpha   90.00
_cell.angle_beta   90.00
_cell.angle_gamma   90.00
#
_symmetry.space_group_name_H-M   'P 1'
#
loop_
_entity.id
_entity.type
_entity.pdbx_description
1 polymer ?
#
loop_
_entity_poly.entity_id
_entity_poly.type
_entity_poly.pdbx_seq_one_letter_code
_entity_poly.pdbx_strand_id
1 'polypeptide(L)'
;MSSGPADDPTAARAAPPNGAVRAVVTICNQKGLHARAAVRFVKTAGQFDAEVWVRKNGTEVPGSDIMELLMLGAAPGAVIELTATGREAEAAVMALARLIECKFDED
;
A
#
# COMPACT_ATOMS: atom_id res chain seq x y z
N MET A 1 -29.45 -3.74 -0.47
CA MET A 1 -29.00 -3.53 -0.50
C MET A 1 -28.21 -3.00 -0.53
N SER A 2 -27.77 -2.73 -0.43
CA SER A 2 -27.05 -2.27 -0.46
C SER A 2 -26.50 -1.79 -0.89
N SER A 3 -26.46 -1.64 -0.97
CA SER A 3 -25.92 -1.24 -1.51
C SER A 3 -25.42 -0.07 -1.65
N GLY A 4 -25.70 0.95 -1.39
CA GLY A 4 -25.07 2.18 -1.69
C GLY A 4 -23.62 2.09 -1.96
N PRO A 5 -22.76 1.88 -0.95
CA PRO A 5 -21.32 1.82 -1.21
C PRO A 5 -20.95 0.74 -2.21
N ALA A 6 -21.67 -0.37 -2.18
CA ALA A 6 -21.33 -1.48 -3.08
C ALA A 6 -21.59 -1.12 -4.53
N ASP A 7 -22.47 -0.15 -4.77
CA ASP A 7 -22.84 0.23 -6.12
C ASP A 7 -21.97 1.34 -6.69
N ASP A 8 -21.15 1.93 -5.84
CA ASP A 8 -20.27 3.03 -6.25
C ASP A 8 -18.90 2.45 -6.63
N PRO A 9 -18.48 2.53 -7.90
CA PRO A 9 -17.19 1.98 -8.28
C PRO A 9 -16.02 2.55 -7.48
N THR A 10 -16.09 3.84 -7.18
CA THR A 10 -15.04 4.47 -6.39
C THR A 10 -15.01 3.90 -4.98
N ALA A 11 -16.17 3.73 -4.37
CA ALA A 11 -16.26 3.15 -3.04
C ALA A 11 -15.81 1.70 -3.05
N ALA A 12 -16.13 0.96 -4.10
CA ALA A 12 -15.72 -0.43 -4.22
C ALA A 12 -14.21 -0.55 -4.30
N ARG A 13 -13.55 0.40 -4.98
CA ARG A 13 -12.09 0.38 -5.05
C ARG A 13 -11.46 0.82 -3.74
N ALA A 14 -12.07 1.81 -3.09
CA ALA A 14 -11.52 2.36 -1.86
C ALA A 14 -11.81 1.48 -0.67
N ALA A 15 -12.94 0.77 -0.70
CA ALA A 15 -13.34 -0.08 0.41
C ALA A 15 -12.85 -1.49 0.16
N PRO A 16 -12.01 -2.04 1.05
CA PRO A 16 -11.52 -3.39 0.83
C PRO A 16 -12.65 -4.40 0.91
N PRO A 17 -12.57 -5.46 0.12
CA PRO A 17 -13.56 -6.53 0.22
C PRO A 17 -13.40 -7.26 1.54
N ASN A 18 -14.38 -8.10 1.82
CA ASN A 18 -14.32 -8.97 3.00
C ASN A 18 -13.00 -9.72 3.03
N GLY A 19 -12.39 -9.73 4.20
CA GLY A 19 -11.12 -10.44 4.37
C GLY A 19 -9.91 -9.61 4.03
N ALA A 20 -10.11 -8.36 3.61
CA ALA A 20 -8.98 -7.49 3.34
C ALA A 20 -8.31 -7.06 4.64
N VAL A 21 -7.01 -6.86 4.54
CA VAL A 21 -6.19 -6.42 5.66
C VAL A 21 -5.74 -5.00 5.39
N ARG A 22 -5.77 -4.17 6.42
CA ARG A 22 -5.37 -2.77 6.32
C ARG A 22 -4.32 -2.42 7.35
N ALA A 23 -3.46 -1.49 7.01
CA ALA A 23 -2.55 -0.89 7.97
C ALA A 23 -2.28 0.53 7.54
N VAL A 24 -2.16 1.42 8.53
CA VAL A 24 -1.81 2.81 8.29
C VAL A 24 -0.38 2.99 8.77
N VAL A 25 0.47 3.51 7.90
CA VAL A 25 1.89 3.67 8.23
C VAL A 25 2.34 5.05 7.79
N THR A 26 3.43 5.51 8.41
CA THR A 26 4.01 6.81 8.09
C THR A 26 5.37 6.61 7.45
N ILE A 27 5.59 7.27 6.32
CA ILE A 27 6.89 7.25 5.64
C ILE A 27 7.88 7.98 6.54
N CYS A 28 8.96 7.31 6.91
CA CYS A 28 9.91 7.88 7.87
C CYS A 28 11.35 7.91 7.39
N ASN A 29 11.62 7.45 6.18
CA ASN A 29 12.97 7.55 5.63
C ASN A 29 13.18 8.92 5.00
N GLN A 30 14.45 9.33 4.89
CA GLN A 30 14.78 10.68 4.44
C GLN A 30 14.25 11.03 3.07
N LYS A 31 14.29 10.08 2.15
CA LYS A 31 13.93 10.34 0.75
C LYS A 31 12.50 10.01 0.41
N GLY A 32 11.74 9.50 1.38
CA GLY A 32 10.38 9.09 1.11
C GLY A 32 10.33 7.90 0.17
N LEU A 33 9.21 7.78 -0.53
CA LEU A 33 8.99 6.66 -1.45
C LEU A 33 9.60 7.01 -2.81
N HIS A 34 10.93 7.07 -2.84
CA HIS A 34 11.68 7.35 -4.07
C HIS A 34 11.87 6.04 -4.86
N ALA A 35 12.59 6.13 -5.99
CA ALA A 35 12.67 5.00 -6.93
C ALA A 35 13.17 3.71 -6.27
N ARG A 36 14.26 3.79 -5.50
CA ARG A 36 14.81 2.59 -4.88
C ARG A 36 13.84 2.02 -3.85
N ALA A 37 13.20 2.89 -3.07
CA ALA A 37 12.24 2.43 -2.09
C ALA A 37 11.03 1.79 -2.77
N ALA A 38 10.58 2.37 -3.87
CA ALA A 38 9.45 1.81 -4.61
C ALA A 38 9.80 0.42 -5.15
N VAL A 39 11.02 0.23 -5.64
CA VAL A 39 11.44 -1.09 -6.10
C VAL A 39 11.42 -2.10 -4.96
N ARG A 40 11.93 -1.71 -3.80
CA ARG A 40 11.91 -2.61 -2.64
C ARG A 40 10.49 -2.93 -2.21
N PHE A 41 9.61 -1.94 -2.27
CA PHE A 41 8.21 -2.15 -1.95
C PHE A 41 7.59 -3.18 -2.89
N VAL A 42 7.77 -2.99 -4.20
CA VAL A 42 7.19 -3.90 -5.20
C VAL A 42 7.75 -5.31 -5.04
N LYS A 43 9.05 -5.43 -4.81
CA LYS A 43 9.66 -6.74 -4.63
C LYS A 43 9.13 -7.44 -3.39
N THR A 44 8.97 -6.71 -2.30
CA THR A 44 8.44 -7.30 -1.08
C THR A 44 7.00 -7.74 -1.26
N ALA A 45 6.18 -6.87 -1.85
CA ALA A 45 4.79 -7.21 -2.10
C ALA A 45 4.67 -8.44 -3.00
N GLY A 46 5.55 -8.55 -3.99
CA GLY A 46 5.52 -9.67 -4.93
C GLY A 46 5.90 -11.01 -4.35
N GLN A 47 6.42 -11.05 -3.13
CA GLN A 47 6.76 -12.31 -2.48
C GLN A 47 5.55 -13.03 -1.89
N PHE A 48 4.41 -12.38 -1.88
CA PHE A 48 3.23 -12.92 -1.22
C PHE A 48 2.10 -13.15 -2.21
N ASP A 49 1.30 -14.15 -1.93
CA ASP A 49 0.08 -14.43 -2.69
C ASP A 49 -1.00 -13.48 -2.21
N ALA A 50 -0.93 -12.25 -2.68
CA ALA A 50 -1.83 -11.19 -2.25
C ALA A 50 -1.79 -10.05 -3.26
N GLU A 51 -2.90 -9.32 -3.34
CA GLU A 51 -2.95 -8.07 -4.07
C GLU A 51 -2.86 -6.94 -3.08
N VAL A 52 -1.98 -5.99 -3.35
CA VAL A 52 -1.70 -4.88 -2.44
C VAL A 52 -2.02 -3.57 -3.11
N TRP A 53 -2.62 -2.66 -2.35
CA TRP A 53 -2.88 -1.30 -2.78
C TRP A 53 -2.31 -0.33 -1.77
N VAL A 54 -1.90 0.85 -2.26
CA VAL A 54 -1.38 1.92 -1.43
C VAL A 54 -2.22 3.16 -1.67
N ARG A 55 -2.65 3.79 -0.59
CA ARG A 55 -3.53 4.94 -0.69
C ARG A 55 -2.96 6.11 0.08
N LYS A 56 -3.00 7.27 -0.54
CA LYS A 56 -2.55 8.52 0.07
C LYS A 56 -3.49 9.63 -0.38
N ASN A 57 -4.11 10.30 0.60
CA ASN A 57 -4.98 11.45 0.32
C ASN A 57 -6.04 11.15 -0.75
N GLY A 58 -6.66 9.99 -0.67
CA GLY A 58 -7.72 9.63 -1.60
C GLY A 58 -7.25 9.04 -2.91
N THR A 59 -5.96 9.02 -3.18
CA THR A 59 -5.41 8.40 -4.38
C THR A 59 -4.92 7.00 -4.04
N GLU A 60 -5.40 6.02 -4.79
CA GLU A 60 -5.07 4.63 -4.56
C GLU A 60 -4.35 4.06 -5.77
N VAL A 61 -3.23 3.37 -5.52
CA VAL A 61 -2.44 2.79 -6.60
C VAL A 61 -2.10 1.35 -6.23
N PRO A 62 -1.90 0.49 -7.26
CA PRO A 62 -1.49 -0.88 -6.97
C PRO A 62 -0.07 -0.93 -6.44
N GLY A 63 0.15 -1.82 -5.47
CA GLY A 63 1.48 -1.99 -4.87
C GLY A 63 2.45 -2.74 -5.75
N SER A 64 2.02 -3.10 -6.95
CA SER A 64 2.86 -3.80 -7.92
C SER A 64 3.37 -2.89 -9.03
N ASP A 65 3.03 -1.61 -9.00
CA ASP A 65 3.36 -0.69 -10.08
C ASP A 65 4.31 0.40 -9.58
N ILE A 66 5.57 0.29 -9.97
CA ILE A 66 6.61 1.22 -9.50
C ILE A 66 6.30 2.66 -9.91
N MET A 67 5.85 2.86 -11.15
CA MET A 67 5.58 4.21 -11.63
C MET A 67 4.43 4.86 -10.86
N GLU A 68 3.38 4.08 -10.61
CA GLU A 68 2.25 4.61 -9.86
C GLU A 68 2.66 4.96 -8.42
N LEU A 69 3.49 4.11 -7.82
CA LEU A 69 3.97 4.40 -6.49
C LEU A 69 4.80 5.68 -6.45
N LEU A 70 5.63 5.90 -7.47
CA LEU A 70 6.41 7.13 -7.55
C LEU A 70 5.50 8.34 -7.72
N MET A 71 4.47 8.22 -8.54
CA MET A 71 3.54 9.32 -8.78
C MET A 71 2.69 9.65 -7.58
N LEU A 72 2.59 8.72 -6.63
CA LEU A 72 1.86 8.98 -5.40
C LEU A 72 2.51 10.08 -4.57
N GLY A 73 3.81 10.25 -4.70
CA GLY A 73 4.52 11.37 -4.09
C GLY A 73 4.59 11.30 -2.57
N ALA A 74 4.73 10.11 -2.01
CA ALA A 74 4.76 9.96 -0.57
C ALA A 74 6.12 10.39 -0.01
N ALA A 75 6.17 11.60 0.50
CA ALA A 75 7.37 12.20 1.08
C ALA A 75 7.52 11.81 2.54
N PRO A 76 8.67 12.11 3.15
CA PRO A 76 8.83 11.85 4.59
C PRO A 76 7.72 12.52 5.38
N GLY A 77 7.14 11.77 6.31
CA GLY A 77 6.03 12.26 7.10
C GLY A 77 4.67 11.95 6.51
N ALA A 78 4.60 11.53 5.25
CA ALA A 78 3.32 11.20 4.63
C ALA A 78 2.73 9.95 5.28
N VAL A 79 1.42 10.01 5.50
CA VAL A 79 0.68 8.87 6.03
C VAL A 79 0.03 8.15 4.86
N ILE A 80 0.28 6.85 4.77
CA ILE A 80 -0.30 6.05 3.71
C ILE A 80 -1.06 4.87 4.31
N GLU A 81 -2.00 4.37 3.56
CA GLU A 81 -2.78 3.21 3.96
C GLU A 81 -2.44 2.05 3.04
N LEU A 82 -2.08 0.93 3.64
CA LEU A 82 -1.82 -0.31 2.91
C LEU A 82 -3.07 -1.17 3.02
N THR A 83 -3.49 -1.75 1.90
CA THR A 83 -4.61 -2.67 1.86
C THR A 83 -4.20 -3.88 1.04
N ALA A 84 -4.55 -5.06 1.52
CA ALA A 84 -4.22 -6.26 0.78
C ALA A 84 -5.35 -7.27 0.87
N THR A 85 -5.54 -8.02 -0.20
CA THR A 85 -6.47 -9.13 -0.27
C THR A 85 -5.73 -10.35 -0.76
N GLY A 86 -6.27 -11.53 -0.48
CA GLY A 86 -5.67 -12.76 -0.94
C GLY A 86 -5.20 -13.61 0.21
N ARG A 87 -4.66 -14.78 -0.15
CA ARG A 87 -4.34 -15.78 0.86
C ARG A 87 -3.27 -15.31 1.85
N GLU A 88 -2.31 -14.52 1.38
CA GLU A 88 -1.23 -14.04 2.24
C GLU A 88 -1.33 -12.54 2.49
N ALA A 89 -2.55 -12.01 2.50
CA ALA A 89 -2.74 -10.58 2.66
C ALA A 89 -2.15 -10.06 3.97
N GLU A 90 -2.37 -10.77 5.07
CA GLU A 90 -1.86 -10.32 6.36
C GLU A 90 -0.34 -10.30 6.38
N ALA A 91 0.27 -11.38 5.88
CA ALA A 91 1.73 -11.45 5.83
C ALA A 91 2.30 -10.34 4.96
N ALA A 92 1.65 -10.05 3.83
CA ALA A 92 2.10 -8.99 2.94
C ALA A 92 2.05 -7.63 3.62
N VAL A 93 0.94 -7.32 4.27
CA VAL A 93 0.80 -6.02 4.93
C VAL A 93 1.83 -5.88 6.06
N MET A 94 2.02 -6.93 6.84
CA MET A 94 2.99 -6.87 7.93
C MET A 94 4.40 -6.67 7.41
N ALA A 95 4.77 -7.37 6.34
CA ALA A 95 6.11 -7.23 5.77
C ALA A 95 6.33 -5.83 5.21
N LEU A 96 5.32 -5.28 4.53
CA LEU A 96 5.44 -3.94 3.97
C LEU A 96 5.47 -2.87 5.05
N ALA A 97 4.66 -3.02 6.09
CA ALA A 97 4.69 -2.07 7.20
C ALA A 97 6.06 -2.09 7.86
N ARG A 98 6.63 -3.27 8.05
CA ARG A 98 7.97 -3.37 8.65
C ARG A 98 9.03 -2.75 7.74
N LEU A 99 8.92 -2.98 6.43
CA LEU A 99 9.86 -2.38 5.48
C LEU A 99 9.85 -0.86 5.60
N ILE A 100 8.68 -0.27 5.69
CA ILE A 100 8.54 1.18 5.82
C ILE A 100 9.09 1.65 7.16
N GLU A 101 8.76 0.96 8.25
CA GLU A 101 9.24 1.32 9.58
C GLU A 101 10.74 1.20 9.69
N CYS A 102 11.35 0.31 8.93
CA CYS A 102 12.80 0.16 8.88
C CYS A 102 13.43 1.07 7.83
N LYS A 103 12.71 2.07 7.37
CA LYS A 103 13.18 3.09 6.42
C LYS A 103 13.67 2.46 5.12
N PHE A 104 12.99 1.40 4.67
CA PHE A 104 13.35 0.66 3.46
C PHE A 104 14.79 0.16 3.51
N ASP A 105 15.28 -0.11 4.72
CA ASP A 105 16.66 -0.56 4.95
C ASP A 105 17.70 0.48 4.49
N GLU A 106 17.32 1.74 4.46
CA GLU A 106 18.24 2.85 4.19
C GLU A 106 18.67 3.43 5.52
N ASP A 107 19.93 3.40 5.81
CA ASP A 107 20.45 3.89 7.10
C ASP A 107 19.40 3.86 8.21
#